data_eaf74a7633d4dd9f1ca280384f8ab1e6
#
_entry.id   eaf74a7633d4dd9f1ca280384f8ab1e6
#
_cell.length_a   1.000
_cell.length_b   1.000
_cell.length_c   1.000
_cell.angle_alpha   90.00
_cell.angle_beta   90.00
_cell.angle_gamma   90.00
#
_symmetry.space_group_name_H-M   'P 1'
#
loop_
_entity.id
_entity.type
_entity.pdbx_description
1 polymer ?
#
loop_
_entity_poly.entity_id
_entity_poly.type
_entity_poly.pdbx_seq_one_letter_code
_entity_poly.pdbx_strand_id
1 'polypeptide(L)'
;LTMTDHVALPDTSTPGYPYSESGAFYSPDPGHRVEQLTAAAWVAAKTAMIRIVLAVMVVPHRPAVLAAKMLSTIDVLSEGRLTVGIGAGWLKPEIDAVATTPFAERGAVTDEYLDAFRVIWTQDRPVFHGKYTRLDGLLLDPKPVQSPYPPIWVGGESGPSMRRAARIGDAWYPIGTNNAHPLDTLPRLTAGIARLRSLTEKAGRDP
;
A
#
# COMPACT_ATOMS: atom_id res chain seq x y z
N LEU A 1 5.22 -11.94 9.03
CA LEU A 1 6.39 -11.27 8.47
C LEU A 1 5.96 -9.98 7.80
N THR A 2 6.63 -8.86 8.09
CA THR A 2 6.40 -7.56 7.45
C THR A 2 7.59 -7.21 6.55
N MET A 3 7.32 -6.54 5.42
CA MET A 3 8.34 -6.11 4.47
C MET A 3 8.05 -4.67 4.02
N THR A 4 9.11 -3.85 3.96
CA THR A 4 9.05 -2.46 3.45
C THR A 4 9.28 -2.44 1.95
N ASP A 5 8.77 -1.40 1.27
CA ASP A 5 8.89 -1.22 -0.17
C ASP A 5 9.79 -0.03 -0.49
N HIS A 6 11.06 -0.33 -0.72
CA HIS A 6 12.01 0.61 -1.29
C HIS A 6 12.74 -0.07 -2.45
N VAL A 7 12.66 0.52 -3.62
CA VAL A 7 13.26 0.04 -4.86
C VAL A 7 14.62 0.69 -5.10
N ALA A 8 14.71 1.99 -4.80
CA ALA A 8 15.93 2.77 -4.96
C ALA A 8 16.02 3.83 -3.85
N LEU A 9 17.11 3.79 -3.09
CA LEU A 9 17.36 4.76 -2.03
C LEU A 9 18.53 5.65 -2.41
N PRO A 10 18.49 6.95 -2.08
CA PRO A 10 19.66 7.81 -2.24
C PRO A 10 20.77 7.37 -1.28
N ASP A 11 22.00 7.61 -1.68
CA ASP A 11 23.20 7.29 -0.89
C ASP A 11 23.40 8.20 0.33
N THR A 12 22.68 9.31 0.37
CA THR A 12 22.73 10.31 1.45
C THR A 12 21.42 10.40 2.20
N SER A 13 21.47 10.88 3.44
CA SER A 13 20.26 11.16 4.22
C SER A 13 19.34 12.12 3.46
N THR A 14 18.16 11.63 3.08
CA THR A 14 17.16 12.44 2.37
C THR A 14 16.25 13.08 3.40
N PRO A 15 16.13 14.41 3.45
CA PRO A 15 15.23 15.09 4.37
C PRO A 15 13.76 14.84 4.01
N GLY A 16 12.89 15.00 5.01
CA GLY A 16 11.42 14.90 4.81
C GLY A 16 10.84 13.53 5.17
N TYR A 17 11.60 12.65 5.82
CA TYR A 17 11.05 11.43 6.39
C TYR A 17 10.04 11.75 7.49
N PRO A 18 8.77 11.36 7.34
CA PRO A 18 7.71 11.83 8.22
C PRO A 18 7.70 11.20 9.62
N TYR A 19 8.54 10.19 9.88
CA TYR A 19 8.51 9.36 11.09
C TYR A 19 9.77 9.47 11.94
N SER A 20 10.61 10.49 11.71
CA SER A 20 11.72 10.83 12.60
C SER A 20 11.70 12.31 12.95
N GLU A 21 12.09 12.67 14.18
CA GLU A 21 12.12 14.07 14.65
C GLU A 21 13.02 14.96 13.79
N SER A 22 14.16 14.41 13.34
CA SER A 22 15.10 15.11 12.45
C SER A 22 14.61 15.23 11.01
N GLY A 23 13.56 14.53 10.62
CA GLY A 23 13.15 14.38 9.23
C GLY A 23 14.12 13.56 8.38
N ALA A 24 15.15 12.98 8.98
CA ALA A 24 16.13 12.16 8.28
C ALA A 24 15.66 10.70 8.22
N PHE A 25 15.76 10.12 7.03
CA PHE A 25 15.61 8.68 6.84
C PHE A 25 17.00 8.03 6.94
N TYR A 26 17.19 7.25 7.98
CA TYR A 26 18.42 6.49 8.17
C TYR A 26 18.17 5.02 7.85
N SER A 27 19.00 4.47 6.99
CA SER A 27 19.10 3.04 6.77
C SER A 27 20.57 2.62 6.91
N PRO A 28 20.90 1.68 7.80
CA PRO A 28 22.29 1.24 7.99
C PRO A 28 22.86 0.56 6.75
N ASP A 29 21.99 0.06 5.89
CA ASP A 29 22.37 -0.62 4.65
C ASP A 29 21.36 -0.25 3.53
N PRO A 30 21.45 0.97 2.98
CA PRO A 30 20.48 1.46 2.01
C PRO A 30 20.54 0.72 0.67
N GLY A 31 21.69 0.16 0.32
CA GLY A 31 21.93 -0.50 -0.97
C GLY A 31 21.47 -1.95 -1.06
N HIS A 32 21.28 -2.65 0.07
CA HIS A 32 21.01 -4.08 0.09
C HIS A 32 19.54 -4.40 0.46
N ARG A 33 18.60 -3.81 -0.27
CA ARG A 33 17.20 -4.12 -0.12
C ARG A 33 16.69 -4.97 -1.29
N VAL A 34 16.10 -6.10 -0.95
CA VAL A 34 15.39 -6.92 -1.94
C VAL A 34 14.07 -6.24 -2.31
N GLU A 35 13.66 -6.37 -3.56
CA GLU A 35 12.37 -5.85 -4.02
C GLU A 35 11.23 -6.58 -3.32
N GLN A 36 10.28 -5.81 -2.81
CA GLN A 36 9.28 -6.30 -1.86
C GLN A 36 8.42 -7.45 -2.39
N LEU A 37 7.88 -7.32 -3.60
CA LEU A 37 6.96 -8.34 -4.14
C LEU A 37 7.69 -9.61 -4.55
N THR A 38 8.91 -9.48 -5.06
CA THR A 38 9.80 -10.62 -5.34
C THR A 38 10.16 -11.37 -4.06
N ALA A 39 10.51 -10.65 -3.00
CA ALA A 39 10.78 -11.25 -1.70
C ALA A 39 9.53 -11.91 -1.10
N ALA A 40 8.35 -11.29 -1.24
CA ALA A 40 7.10 -11.85 -0.78
C ALA A 40 6.77 -13.18 -1.48
N ALA A 41 6.97 -13.26 -2.80
CA ALA A 41 6.80 -14.50 -3.55
C ALA A 41 7.76 -15.59 -3.09
N TRP A 42 9.03 -15.24 -2.85
CA TRP A 42 10.03 -16.20 -2.35
C TRP A 42 9.66 -16.71 -0.94
N VAL A 43 9.24 -15.83 -0.04
CA VAL A 43 8.78 -16.22 1.31
C VAL A 43 7.52 -17.08 1.23
N ALA A 44 6.58 -16.78 0.35
CA ALA A 44 5.40 -17.61 0.12
C ALA A 44 5.77 -19.06 -0.21
N ALA A 45 6.76 -19.25 -1.09
CA ALA A 45 7.23 -20.57 -1.50
C ALA A 45 8.07 -21.30 -0.43
N LYS A 46 8.68 -20.56 0.51
CA LYS A 46 9.55 -21.13 1.56
C LYS A 46 8.85 -21.37 2.90
N THR A 47 7.62 -20.93 3.04
CA THR A 47 6.86 -21.03 4.30
C THR A 47 5.45 -21.54 4.05
N ALA A 48 4.86 -22.20 5.05
CA ALA A 48 3.49 -22.74 4.94
C ALA A 48 2.48 -22.02 5.85
N MET A 49 2.92 -21.34 6.93
CA MET A 49 2.01 -20.82 7.96
C MET A 49 2.14 -19.32 8.20
N ILE A 50 3.29 -18.71 7.86
CA ILE A 50 3.54 -17.30 8.13
C ILE A 50 2.67 -16.42 7.23
N ARG A 51 1.92 -15.50 7.83
CA ARG A 51 1.28 -14.41 7.09
C ARG A 51 2.33 -13.44 6.56
N ILE A 52 2.12 -12.99 5.33
CA ILE A 52 2.98 -12.04 4.62
C ILE A 52 2.24 -10.72 4.58
N VAL A 53 2.82 -9.69 5.22
CA VAL A 53 2.23 -8.35 5.27
C VAL A 53 3.16 -7.39 4.55
N LEU A 54 2.68 -6.78 3.49
CA LEU A 54 3.37 -5.67 2.86
C LEU A 54 3.17 -4.43 3.75
N ALA A 55 4.26 -3.89 4.31
CA ALA A 55 4.14 -2.85 5.33
C ALA A 55 5.11 -1.66 5.10
N VAL A 56 4.79 -0.82 4.14
CA VAL A 56 3.66 -0.85 3.21
C VAL A 56 4.17 -0.91 1.78
N MET A 57 3.40 -1.48 0.84
CA MET A 57 3.66 -1.34 -0.59
C MET A 57 3.39 0.10 -1.00
N VAL A 58 4.33 0.71 -1.70
CA VAL A 58 4.14 2.04 -2.30
C VAL A 58 3.42 1.86 -3.64
N VAL A 59 2.11 2.09 -3.64
CA VAL A 59 1.23 1.77 -4.78
C VAL A 59 1.70 2.39 -6.09
N PRO A 60 2.15 3.67 -6.15
CA PRO A 60 2.62 4.27 -7.40
C PRO A 60 3.92 3.72 -7.98
N HIS A 61 4.68 2.89 -7.25
CA HIS A 61 5.95 2.34 -7.76
C HIS A 61 5.76 1.42 -8.97
N ARG A 62 4.57 0.83 -9.14
CA ARG A 62 4.30 -0.14 -10.22
C ARG A 62 3.00 0.19 -10.92
N PRO A 63 2.91 0.05 -12.26
CA PRO A 63 1.65 0.19 -12.98
C PRO A 63 0.56 -0.71 -12.38
N ALA A 64 -0.68 -0.21 -12.29
CA ALA A 64 -1.77 -0.87 -11.59
C ALA A 64 -2.01 -2.31 -12.03
N VAL A 65 -2.08 -2.55 -13.33
CA VAL A 65 -2.35 -3.90 -13.88
C VAL A 65 -1.25 -4.89 -13.50
N LEU A 66 0.02 -4.44 -13.57
CA LEU A 66 1.16 -5.27 -13.17
C LEU A 66 1.15 -5.56 -11.68
N ALA A 67 0.93 -4.53 -10.84
CA ALA A 67 0.85 -4.69 -9.40
C ALA A 67 -0.28 -5.63 -8.98
N ALA A 68 -1.49 -5.45 -9.53
CA ALA A 68 -2.63 -6.34 -9.26
C ALA A 68 -2.32 -7.80 -9.63
N LYS A 69 -1.65 -8.02 -10.77
CA LYS A 69 -1.23 -9.35 -11.22
C LYS A 69 -0.19 -9.97 -10.29
N MET A 70 0.81 -9.21 -9.86
CA MET A 70 1.83 -9.69 -8.92
C MET A 70 1.21 -10.06 -7.57
N LEU A 71 0.33 -9.21 -7.05
CA LEU A 71 -0.34 -9.43 -5.77
C LEU A 71 -1.26 -10.65 -5.80
N SER A 72 -2.08 -10.84 -6.85
CA SER A 72 -2.90 -12.03 -7.01
C SER A 72 -2.03 -13.31 -7.13
N THR A 73 -0.91 -13.23 -7.82
CA THR A 73 0.04 -14.34 -7.94
C THR A 73 0.64 -14.70 -6.58
N ILE A 74 1.07 -13.73 -5.78
CA ILE A 74 1.60 -13.96 -4.42
C ILE A 74 0.51 -14.54 -3.51
N ASP A 75 -0.73 -14.08 -3.65
CA ASP A 75 -1.84 -14.63 -2.87
C ASP A 75 -2.09 -16.11 -3.19
N VAL A 76 -2.06 -16.48 -4.46
CA VAL A 76 -2.14 -17.90 -4.89
C VAL A 76 -0.96 -18.70 -4.37
N LEU A 77 0.27 -18.23 -4.57
CA LEU A 77 1.49 -18.91 -4.12
C LEU A 77 1.57 -19.06 -2.61
N SER A 78 0.97 -18.16 -1.87
CA SER A 78 0.92 -18.18 -0.41
C SER A 78 -0.32 -18.90 0.13
N GLU A 79 -1.21 -19.41 -0.72
CA GLU A 79 -2.48 -20.03 -0.31
C GLU A 79 -3.29 -19.10 0.62
N GLY A 80 -3.41 -17.83 0.23
CA GLY A 80 -4.23 -16.83 0.95
C GLY A 80 -3.59 -16.27 2.23
N ARG A 81 -2.27 -16.26 2.33
CA ARG A 81 -1.55 -15.67 3.49
C ARG A 81 -1.11 -14.23 3.28
N LEU A 82 -1.43 -13.61 2.13
CA LEU A 82 -1.07 -12.23 1.81
C LEU A 82 -2.01 -11.24 2.51
N THR A 83 -1.43 -10.17 3.03
CA THR A 83 -2.12 -8.94 3.44
C THR A 83 -1.44 -7.77 2.72
N VAL A 84 -2.23 -6.99 2.00
CA VAL A 84 -1.74 -5.88 1.18
C VAL A 84 -1.80 -4.59 1.99
N GLY A 85 -0.74 -4.29 2.75
CA GLY A 85 -0.58 -2.98 3.35
C GLY A 85 -0.11 -1.98 2.29
N ILE A 86 -0.74 -0.82 2.20
CA ILE A 86 -0.51 0.16 1.15
C ILE A 86 -0.18 1.56 1.68
N GLY A 87 0.64 2.28 0.92
CA GLY A 87 0.95 3.69 1.10
C GLY A 87 1.11 4.41 -0.22
N ALA A 88 1.02 5.75 -0.20
CA ALA A 88 1.24 6.57 -1.39
C ALA A 88 2.72 6.94 -1.63
N GLY A 89 3.60 6.63 -0.68
CA GLY A 89 5.02 6.99 -0.74
C GLY A 89 5.32 8.41 -0.28
N TRP A 90 6.52 8.59 0.26
CA TRP A 90 7.01 9.88 0.75
C TRP A 90 8.29 10.32 0.01
N LEU A 91 9.07 9.39 -0.50
CA LEU A 91 10.40 9.62 -1.06
C LEU A 91 10.28 10.03 -2.53
N LYS A 92 10.33 11.35 -2.75
CA LYS A 92 10.17 11.91 -4.10
C LYS A 92 11.21 11.40 -5.11
N PRO A 93 12.53 11.35 -4.82
CA PRO A 93 13.52 10.85 -5.78
C PRO A 93 13.26 9.40 -6.22
N GLU A 94 12.80 8.55 -5.32
CA GLU A 94 12.47 7.16 -5.62
C GLU A 94 11.25 7.07 -6.54
N ILE A 95 10.18 7.79 -6.21
CA ILE A 95 8.96 7.82 -7.04
C ILE A 95 9.27 8.38 -8.43
N ASP A 96 10.05 9.45 -8.53
CA ASP A 96 10.44 10.03 -9.83
C ASP A 96 11.28 9.06 -10.69
N ALA A 97 12.01 8.14 -10.05
CA ALA A 97 12.83 7.15 -10.76
C ALA A 97 12.03 5.93 -11.25
N VAL A 98 10.99 5.52 -10.54
CA VAL A 98 10.30 4.24 -10.81
C VAL A 98 8.85 4.39 -11.27
N ALA A 99 8.14 5.45 -10.86
CA ALA A 99 6.75 5.65 -11.20
C ALA A 99 6.58 6.25 -12.60
N THR A 100 5.46 5.94 -13.23
CA THR A 100 5.08 6.51 -14.53
C THR A 100 4.29 7.82 -14.41
N THR A 101 4.04 8.27 -13.20
CA THR A 101 3.20 9.43 -12.87
C THR A 101 3.94 10.40 -11.95
N PRO A 102 3.67 11.71 -12.03
CA PRO A 102 4.35 12.69 -11.19
C PRO A 102 4.15 12.45 -9.69
N PHE A 103 5.18 12.71 -8.88
CA PHE A 103 5.11 12.61 -7.42
C PHE A 103 3.93 13.37 -6.80
N ALA A 104 3.60 14.54 -7.34
CA ALA A 104 2.50 15.36 -6.84
C ALA A 104 1.12 14.66 -6.96
N GLU A 105 0.97 13.75 -7.91
CA GLU A 105 -0.29 13.04 -8.17
C GLU A 105 -0.35 11.68 -7.45
N ARG A 106 0.70 11.27 -6.73
CA ARG A 106 0.80 9.95 -6.09
C ARG A 106 -0.41 9.53 -5.24
N GLY A 107 -1.06 10.49 -4.57
CA GLY A 107 -2.26 10.21 -3.78
C GLY A 107 -3.46 9.83 -4.65
N ALA A 108 -3.71 10.57 -5.72
CA ALA A 108 -4.78 10.30 -6.68
C ALA A 108 -4.51 9.01 -7.47
N VAL A 109 -3.25 8.80 -7.87
CA VAL A 109 -2.80 7.53 -8.48
C VAL A 109 -3.07 6.35 -7.56
N THR A 110 -2.72 6.46 -6.28
CA THR A 110 -3.00 5.42 -5.28
C THR A 110 -4.49 5.11 -5.19
N ASP A 111 -5.33 6.13 -5.12
CA ASP A 111 -6.78 5.96 -5.03
C ASP A 111 -7.34 5.24 -6.25
N GLU A 112 -6.96 5.66 -7.46
CA GLU A 112 -7.41 5.04 -8.69
C GLU A 112 -6.87 3.61 -8.87
N TYR A 113 -5.61 3.36 -8.52
CA TYR A 113 -5.01 2.03 -8.63
C TYR A 113 -5.69 1.02 -7.69
N LEU A 114 -6.08 1.43 -6.50
CA LEU A 114 -6.83 0.57 -5.58
C LEU A 114 -8.23 0.23 -6.12
N ASP A 115 -8.88 1.17 -6.78
CA ASP A 115 -10.16 0.91 -7.44
C ASP A 115 -9.97 -0.06 -8.64
N ALA A 116 -8.89 0.12 -9.41
CA ALA A 116 -8.54 -0.81 -10.49
C ALA A 116 -8.20 -2.21 -9.96
N PHE A 117 -7.48 -2.34 -8.85
CA PHE A 117 -7.18 -3.64 -8.21
C PHE A 117 -8.47 -4.40 -7.88
N ARG A 118 -9.45 -3.74 -7.26
CA ARG A 118 -10.73 -4.37 -6.92
C ARG A 118 -11.43 -4.89 -8.16
N VAL A 119 -11.50 -4.11 -9.23
CA VAL A 119 -12.11 -4.51 -10.50
C VAL A 119 -11.37 -5.72 -11.10
N ILE A 120 -10.02 -5.67 -11.14
CA ILE A 120 -9.17 -6.74 -11.67
C ILE A 120 -9.37 -8.05 -10.89
N TRP A 121 -9.45 -7.98 -9.57
CA TRP A 121 -9.53 -9.17 -8.72
C TRP A 121 -10.93 -9.79 -8.65
N THR A 122 -11.99 -9.01 -8.89
CA THR A 122 -13.38 -9.48 -8.69
C THR A 122 -14.17 -9.72 -9.97
N GLN A 123 -13.69 -9.25 -11.12
CA GLN A 123 -14.39 -9.41 -12.40
C GLN A 123 -13.65 -10.37 -13.31
N ASP A 124 -14.36 -11.31 -13.94
CA ASP A 124 -13.78 -12.25 -14.92
C ASP A 124 -13.21 -11.51 -16.14
N ARG A 125 -13.93 -10.50 -16.60
CA ARG A 125 -13.53 -9.62 -17.69
C ARG A 125 -13.49 -8.17 -17.20
N PRO A 126 -12.41 -7.77 -16.54
CA PRO A 126 -12.33 -6.46 -15.93
C PRO A 126 -12.29 -5.35 -16.98
N VAL A 127 -13.13 -4.35 -16.79
CA VAL A 127 -13.13 -3.10 -17.55
C VAL A 127 -12.93 -1.95 -16.59
N PHE A 128 -11.93 -1.11 -16.83
CA PHE A 128 -11.63 0.05 -16.01
C PHE A 128 -11.12 1.21 -16.88
N HIS A 129 -11.74 2.37 -16.76
CA HIS A 129 -11.38 3.57 -17.52
C HIS A 129 -11.11 4.73 -16.55
N GLY A 130 -9.91 4.77 -15.99
CA GLY A 130 -9.41 5.85 -15.14
C GLY A 130 -8.55 6.86 -15.91
N LYS A 131 -8.04 7.83 -15.16
CA LYS A 131 -7.08 8.83 -15.66
C LYS A 131 -5.68 8.22 -15.84
N TYR A 132 -5.26 7.37 -14.89
CA TYR A 132 -3.91 6.81 -14.81
C TYR A 132 -3.84 5.36 -15.27
N THR A 133 -4.95 4.65 -15.27
CA THR A 133 -5.06 3.25 -15.68
C THR A 133 -6.26 3.04 -16.57
N ARG A 134 -6.04 2.35 -17.66
CA ARG A 134 -7.11 1.93 -18.56
C ARG A 134 -6.89 0.48 -18.96
N LEU A 135 -7.94 -0.32 -18.82
CA LEU A 135 -7.94 -1.69 -19.31
C LEU A 135 -9.32 -2.07 -19.82
N ASP A 136 -9.34 -2.83 -20.90
CA ASP A 136 -10.54 -3.35 -21.53
C ASP A 136 -10.14 -4.58 -22.37
N GLY A 137 -10.99 -5.61 -22.39
CA GLY A 137 -10.79 -6.81 -23.20
C GLY A 137 -9.60 -7.69 -22.78
N LEU A 138 -9.03 -7.51 -21.59
CA LEU A 138 -7.91 -8.31 -21.08
C LEU A 138 -8.41 -9.39 -20.11
N LEU A 139 -7.78 -10.58 -20.19
CA LEU A 139 -7.92 -11.63 -19.19
C LEU A 139 -6.79 -11.49 -18.17
N LEU A 140 -7.14 -11.41 -16.90
CA LEU A 140 -6.21 -11.18 -15.80
C LEU A 140 -6.38 -12.26 -14.71
N ASP A 141 -5.88 -13.46 -15.01
CA ASP A 141 -5.83 -14.60 -14.10
C ASP A 141 -4.38 -14.94 -13.70
N PRO A 142 -4.14 -15.57 -12.55
CA PRO A 142 -5.14 -16.02 -11.58
C PRO A 142 -5.75 -14.87 -10.80
N LYS A 143 -7.00 -15.05 -10.36
CA LYS A 143 -7.58 -14.22 -9.31
C LYS A 143 -6.96 -14.57 -7.97
N PRO A 144 -7.02 -13.69 -6.95
CA PRO A 144 -6.67 -14.07 -5.58
C PRO A 144 -7.49 -15.26 -5.10
N VAL A 145 -6.91 -16.07 -4.21
CA VAL A 145 -7.64 -17.16 -3.53
C VAL A 145 -8.46 -16.65 -2.36
N GLN A 146 -8.08 -15.52 -1.78
CA GLN A 146 -8.85 -14.84 -0.77
C GLN A 146 -10.07 -14.13 -1.38
N SER A 147 -11.24 -14.23 -0.73
CA SER A 147 -12.49 -13.64 -1.21
C SER A 147 -12.92 -12.49 -0.30
N PRO A 148 -13.31 -11.32 -0.86
CA PRO A 148 -13.33 -11.01 -2.30
C PRO A 148 -11.94 -10.75 -2.89
N TYR A 149 -10.92 -10.49 -2.07
CA TYR A 149 -9.50 -10.26 -2.39
C TYR A 149 -8.67 -10.22 -1.09
N PRO A 150 -7.32 -10.19 -1.16
CA PRO A 150 -6.47 -10.06 0.03
C PRO A 150 -6.81 -8.80 0.84
N PRO A 151 -6.83 -8.86 2.18
CA PRO A 151 -7.12 -7.69 3.02
C PRO A 151 -6.21 -6.51 2.69
N ILE A 152 -6.80 -5.32 2.56
CA ILE A 152 -6.10 -4.07 2.29
C ILE A 152 -5.94 -3.28 3.60
N TRP A 153 -4.71 -3.11 4.06
CA TRP A 153 -4.37 -2.27 5.20
C TRP A 153 -3.83 -0.93 4.72
N VAL A 154 -4.37 0.15 5.19
CA VAL A 154 -3.97 1.49 4.74
C VAL A 154 -3.05 2.16 5.74
N GLY A 155 -1.82 2.42 5.32
CA GLY A 155 -0.80 3.10 6.11
C GLY A 155 -0.95 4.61 6.15
N GLY A 156 -0.44 5.21 7.23
CA GLY A 156 -0.31 6.64 7.40
C GLY A 156 -1.45 7.32 8.17
N GLU A 157 -1.15 8.49 8.72
CA GLU A 157 -1.99 9.25 9.67
C GLU A 157 -2.58 10.52 9.06
N SER A 158 -2.18 10.88 7.84
CA SER A 158 -2.65 12.09 7.16
C SER A 158 -4.16 12.03 6.83
N GLY A 159 -4.79 13.18 6.66
CA GLY A 159 -6.19 13.23 6.27
C GLY A 159 -6.52 12.42 5.01
N PRO A 160 -5.73 12.51 3.92
CA PRO A 160 -5.92 11.66 2.74
C PRO A 160 -5.80 10.15 3.03
N SER A 161 -4.80 9.71 3.82
CA SER A 161 -4.66 8.28 4.17
C SER A 161 -5.81 7.78 5.02
N MET A 162 -6.28 8.56 5.99
CA MET A 162 -7.45 8.19 6.79
C MET A 162 -8.75 8.11 5.96
N ARG A 163 -8.96 9.03 5.02
CA ARG A 163 -10.11 8.92 4.09
C ARG A 163 -10.03 7.69 3.20
N ARG A 164 -8.82 7.32 2.77
CA ARG A 164 -8.57 6.08 2.00
C ARG A 164 -8.87 4.85 2.84
N ALA A 165 -8.39 4.81 4.09
CA ALA A 165 -8.69 3.73 5.03
C ALA A 165 -10.19 3.58 5.22
N ALA A 166 -10.89 4.68 5.47
CA ALA A 166 -12.35 4.70 5.63
C ALA A 166 -13.11 4.23 4.37
N ARG A 167 -12.62 4.55 3.17
CA ARG A 167 -13.30 4.23 1.90
C ARG A 167 -13.08 2.78 1.46
N ILE A 168 -11.87 2.25 1.59
CA ILE A 168 -11.49 0.98 0.94
C ILE A 168 -10.71 0.03 1.86
N GLY A 169 -10.13 0.51 2.97
CA GLY A 169 -9.30 -0.30 3.84
C GLY A 169 -10.10 -1.29 4.67
N ASP A 170 -9.55 -2.47 4.89
CA ASP A 170 -10.03 -3.45 5.86
C ASP A 170 -9.39 -3.20 7.24
N ALA A 171 -8.28 -2.46 7.27
CA ALA A 171 -7.67 -1.93 8.49
C ALA A 171 -6.92 -0.63 8.22
N TRP A 172 -6.82 0.17 9.27
CA TRP A 172 -5.90 1.31 9.33
C TRP A 172 -4.60 0.88 10.02
N TYR A 173 -3.46 1.20 9.39
CA TYR A 173 -2.13 0.81 9.83
C TYR A 173 -1.25 2.05 10.10
N PRO A 174 -1.45 2.76 11.23
CA PRO A 174 -0.62 3.89 11.61
C PRO A 174 0.71 3.43 12.20
N ILE A 175 1.78 4.22 12.00
CA ILE A 175 3.07 4.02 12.69
C ILE A 175 3.05 4.70 14.07
N GLY A 176 2.34 5.81 14.20
CA GLY A 176 2.18 6.53 15.47
C GLY A 176 3.17 7.68 15.68
N THR A 177 4.37 7.62 15.12
CA THR A 177 5.44 8.64 15.28
C THR A 177 5.49 9.66 14.15
N ASN A 178 4.39 9.85 13.41
CA ASN A 178 4.35 10.83 12.34
C ASN A 178 4.47 12.26 12.91
N ASN A 179 5.46 13.02 12.48
CA ASN A 179 5.74 14.36 13.00
C ASN A 179 4.58 15.36 12.84
N ALA A 180 3.85 15.27 11.71
CA ALA A 180 2.72 16.16 11.44
C ALA A 180 1.40 15.65 12.03
N HIS A 181 1.29 14.36 12.31
CA HIS A 181 0.08 13.70 12.77
C HIS A 181 0.41 12.64 13.84
N PRO A 182 1.00 13.03 14.97
CA PRO A 182 1.46 12.08 15.98
C PRO A 182 0.29 11.36 16.68
N LEU A 183 0.46 10.06 16.91
CA LEU A 183 -0.46 9.21 17.68
C LEU A 183 0.28 8.52 18.84
N ASP A 184 1.32 9.14 19.32
CA ASP A 184 2.29 8.68 20.31
C ASP A 184 1.76 8.66 21.75
N THR A 185 0.54 9.17 21.98
CA THR A 185 -0.13 9.15 23.28
C THR A 185 -1.51 8.51 23.16
N LEU A 186 -1.99 7.92 24.26
CA LEU A 186 -3.33 7.30 24.28
C LEU A 186 -4.45 8.28 23.88
N PRO A 187 -4.49 9.53 24.35
CA PRO A 187 -5.51 10.49 23.89
C PRO A 187 -5.44 10.77 22.39
N ARG A 188 -4.23 10.92 21.81
CA ARG A 188 -4.07 11.14 20.36
C ARG A 188 -4.52 9.94 19.55
N LEU A 189 -4.15 8.73 19.95
CA LEU A 189 -4.58 7.50 19.30
C LEU A 189 -6.10 7.34 19.37
N THR A 190 -6.70 7.56 20.54
CA THR A 190 -8.16 7.49 20.72
C THR A 190 -8.89 8.49 19.83
N ALA A 191 -8.39 9.73 19.74
CA ALA A 191 -8.95 10.75 18.86
C ALA A 191 -8.79 10.34 17.37
N GLY A 192 -7.67 9.75 17.00
CA GLY A 192 -7.44 9.20 15.67
C GLY A 192 -8.45 8.10 15.31
N ILE A 193 -8.68 7.16 16.21
CA ILE A 193 -9.67 6.08 16.03
C ILE A 193 -11.09 6.66 15.90
N ALA A 194 -11.46 7.61 16.76
CA ALA A 194 -12.78 8.25 16.69
C ALA A 194 -12.98 8.98 15.34
N ARG A 195 -11.93 9.68 14.88
CA ARG A 195 -11.94 10.32 13.56
C ARG A 195 -12.11 9.32 12.42
N LEU A 196 -11.39 8.19 12.47
CA LEU A 196 -11.51 7.14 11.45
C LEU A 196 -12.92 6.59 11.42
N ARG A 197 -13.52 6.27 12.57
CA ARG A 197 -14.91 5.79 12.66
C ARG A 197 -15.89 6.75 11.98
N SER A 198 -15.80 8.04 12.33
CA SER A 198 -16.65 9.06 11.69
C SER A 198 -16.46 9.15 10.17
N LEU A 199 -15.23 8.96 9.68
CA LEU A 199 -14.96 8.94 8.24
C LEU A 199 -15.53 7.67 7.58
N THR A 200 -15.49 6.53 8.27
CA THR A 200 -16.02 5.24 7.77
C THR A 200 -17.53 5.29 7.67
N GLU A 201 -18.23 5.81 8.70
CA GLU A 201 -19.66 6.08 8.67
C GLU A 201 -20.07 7.01 7.51
N LYS A 202 -19.33 8.12 7.31
CA LYS A 202 -19.54 9.04 6.18
C LYS A 202 -19.30 8.39 4.82
N ALA A 203 -18.47 7.38 4.76
CA ALA A 203 -18.23 6.58 3.56
C ALA A 203 -19.30 5.48 3.35
N GLY A 204 -20.32 5.39 4.23
CA GLY A 204 -21.38 4.41 4.15
C GLY A 204 -20.94 2.99 4.52
N ARG A 205 -19.88 2.86 5.33
CA ARG A 205 -19.34 1.57 5.79
C ARG A 205 -19.53 1.45 7.30
N ASP A 206 -19.56 0.19 7.78
CA ASP A 206 -19.53 -0.12 9.21
C ASP A 206 -18.11 0.13 9.76
N PRO A 207 -17.96 0.97 10.83
CA PRO A 207 -16.67 1.39 11.37
C PRO A 207 -15.98 0.34 12.24
#